data_068f15b7d8ee48015d4984aee3ac8dda
#
_entry.id   068f15b7d8ee48015d4984aee3ac8dda
#
_cell.length_a   1.000
_cell.length_b   1.000
_cell.length_c   1.000
_cell.angle_alpha   90.00
_cell.angle_beta   90.00
_cell.angle_gamma   90.00
#
_symmetry.space_group_name_H-M   'P 1'
#
loop_
_entity.id
_entity.type
_entity.pdbx_description
1 polymer ?
#
loop_
_entity_poly.entity_id
_entity_poly.type
_entity_poly.pdbx_seq_one_letter_code
_entity_poly.pdbx_strand_id
1 'polypeptide(L)'
;MVSAQCEAVDPQIPHEGPPYATLDDLKSCHGLALGSPTRFGNMAAPLKYFLDSTTSLWLSGALVGKPACVFTSTASMHGGQETTLTSMSIPLWHHGMLLLGLPYTHTELSETLTGGTPYGASHVAGSDNNPHLSQDESTLTKALGRRLADIALKLK
;
A
#
# COMPACT_ATOMS: atom_id res chain seq x y z
N MET A 1 25.10 11.19 -3.35
CA MET A 1 24.75 12.61 -3.51
C MET A 1 23.34 12.80 -4.11
N VAL A 2 22.35 12.00 -3.68
CA VAL A 2 20.94 12.14 -4.14
C VAL A 2 20.07 12.75 -3.04
N SER A 3 20.48 12.65 -1.77
CA SER A 3 19.67 13.05 -0.63
C SER A 3 19.53 14.59 -0.47
N ALA A 4 20.56 15.33 -0.73
CA ALA A 4 20.54 16.79 -0.49
C ALA A 4 19.60 17.58 -1.44
N GLN A 5 19.31 17.04 -2.63
CA GLN A 5 18.35 17.67 -3.54
C GLN A 5 16.90 17.33 -3.24
N CYS A 6 16.63 16.17 -2.63
CA CYS A 6 15.27 15.80 -2.21
C CYS A 6 14.83 16.58 -0.95
N GLU A 7 15.76 16.95 -0.10
CA GLU A 7 15.48 17.73 1.12
C GLU A 7 15.33 19.24 0.86
N ALA A 8 15.86 19.74 -0.27
CA ALA A 8 15.86 21.17 -0.58
C ALA A 8 14.63 21.64 -1.39
N VAL A 9 13.78 20.73 -1.85
CA VAL A 9 12.55 21.08 -2.57
C VAL A 9 11.41 21.03 -1.55
N ASP A 10 10.99 22.23 -1.11
CA ASP A 10 9.72 22.36 -0.38
C ASP A 10 8.60 21.87 -1.30
N PRO A 11 7.99 20.69 -1.04
CA PRO A 11 7.00 20.15 -1.94
C PRO A 11 5.81 21.10 -1.94
N GLN A 12 5.55 21.73 -3.06
CA GLN A 12 4.34 22.52 -3.23
C GLN A 12 3.15 21.54 -3.15
N ILE A 13 2.52 21.50 -1.99
CA ILE A 13 1.30 20.71 -1.79
C ILE A 13 0.22 21.34 -2.68
N PRO A 14 -0.35 20.60 -3.66
CA PRO A 14 -1.42 21.13 -4.49
C PRO A 14 -2.60 21.58 -3.63
N HIS A 15 -3.19 22.71 -3.98
CA HIS A 15 -4.38 23.23 -3.29
C HIS A 15 -5.65 22.41 -3.58
N GLU A 16 -5.63 21.62 -4.66
CA GLU A 16 -6.75 20.79 -5.11
C GLU A 16 -6.30 19.32 -5.14
N GLY A 17 -7.22 18.41 -4.86
CA GLY A 17 -6.99 16.97 -4.89
C GLY A 17 -7.14 16.30 -3.53
N PRO A 18 -6.76 15.01 -3.41
CA PRO A 18 -6.80 14.29 -2.15
C PRO A 18 -5.87 14.94 -1.11
N PRO A 19 -6.26 14.95 0.18
CA PRO A 19 -5.40 15.51 1.23
C PRO A 19 -4.10 14.69 1.36
N TYR A 20 -3.01 15.38 1.70
CA TYR A 20 -1.76 14.73 2.05
C TYR A 20 -1.86 14.12 3.44
N ALA A 21 -1.46 12.86 3.57
CA ALA A 21 -1.42 12.16 4.85
C ALA A 21 -0.35 12.78 5.77
N THR A 22 -0.70 12.89 7.04
CA THR A 22 0.18 13.36 8.11
C THR A 22 0.56 12.23 9.07
N LEU A 23 1.55 12.47 9.94
CA LEU A 23 1.90 11.53 11.00
C LEU A 23 0.74 11.36 12.01
N ASP A 24 -0.05 12.41 12.23
CA ASP A 24 -1.22 12.35 13.12
C ASP A 24 -2.34 11.50 12.53
N ASP A 25 -2.53 11.52 11.22
CA ASP A 25 -3.48 10.61 10.54
C ASP A 25 -3.08 9.15 10.76
N LEU A 26 -1.79 8.83 10.59
CA LEU A 26 -1.26 7.50 10.86
C LEU A 26 -1.42 7.10 12.34
N LYS A 27 -1.12 8.02 13.26
CA LYS A 27 -1.27 7.78 14.69
C LYS A 27 -2.72 7.52 15.10
N SER A 28 -3.67 8.22 14.49
CA SER A 28 -5.09 8.14 14.84
C SER A 28 -5.85 7.04 14.10
N CYS A 29 -5.31 6.50 13.00
CA CYS A 29 -6.00 5.48 12.21
C CYS A 29 -6.23 4.19 13.00
N HIS A 30 -7.32 3.47 12.69
CA HIS A 30 -7.62 2.14 13.24
C HIS A 30 -7.16 1.00 12.30
N GLY A 31 -6.75 1.33 11.09
CA GLY A 31 -6.21 0.43 10.09
C GLY A 31 -5.61 1.20 8.93
N LEU A 32 -4.65 0.62 8.24
CA LEU A 32 -3.89 1.27 7.18
C LEU A 32 -3.97 0.46 5.88
N ALA A 33 -4.42 1.08 4.79
CA ALA A 33 -4.20 0.59 3.44
C ALA A 33 -3.07 1.41 2.79
N LEU A 34 -1.92 0.79 2.56
CA LEU A 34 -0.73 1.44 2.00
C LEU A 34 -0.59 1.08 0.52
N GLY A 35 -0.58 2.07 -0.35
CA GLY A 35 -0.51 1.88 -1.80
C GLY A 35 0.61 2.65 -2.46
N SER A 36 1.22 2.04 -3.48
CA SER A 36 2.22 2.66 -4.33
C SER A 36 2.20 2.04 -5.73
N PRO A 37 2.44 2.83 -6.78
CA PRO A 37 2.84 2.22 -8.05
C PRO A 37 4.19 1.53 -7.87
N THR A 38 4.44 0.48 -8.66
CA THR A 38 5.79 -0.12 -8.69
C THR A 38 6.81 0.85 -9.27
N ARG A 39 7.99 0.85 -8.69
CA ARG A 39 9.20 1.48 -9.22
C ARG A 39 10.35 0.49 -9.07
N PHE A 40 10.70 -0.19 -10.18
CA PHE A 40 11.74 -1.22 -10.19
C PHE A 40 11.51 -2.33 -9.14
N GLY A 41 10.25 -2.79 -9.00
CA GLY A 41 9.88 -3.82 -8.03
C GLY A 41 9.78 -3.35 -6.58
N ASN A 42 9.77 -2.05 -6.34
CA ASN A 42 9.67 -1.42 -5.02
C ASN A 42 8.65 -0.29 -5.04
N MET A 43 8.34 0.28 -3.87
CA MET A 43 7.50 1.46 -3.74
C MET A 43 8.15 2.70 -4.36
N ALA A 44 7.34 3.68 -4.73
CA ALA A 44 7.82 4.97 -5.20
C ALA A 44 8.54 5.74 -4.07
N ALA A 45 9.58 6.50 -4.45
CA ALA A 45 10.41 7.25 -3.51
C ALA A 45 9.63 8.18 -2.56
N PRO A 46 8.58 8.90 -2.98
CA PRO A 46 7.79 9.73 -2.06
C PRO A 46 7.13 8.93 -0.93
N LEU A 47 6.65 7.71 -1.21
CA LEU A 47 6.08 6.87 -0.16
C LEU A 47 7.16 6.39 0.82
N LYS A 48 8.33 6.00 0.31
CA LYS A 48 9.45 5.59 1.16
C LYS A 48 9.93 6.76 2.03
N TYR A 49 10.00 7.98 1.48
CA TYR A 49 10.33 9.18 2.23
C TYR A 49 9.34 9.44 3.37
N PHE A 50 8.04 9.30 3.11
CA PHE A 50 7.02 9.42 4.14
C PHE A 50 7.21 8.37 5.24
N LEU A 51 7.45 7.10 4.88
CA LEU A 51 7.71 6.04 5.86
C LEU A 51 8.99 6.31 6.68
N ASP A 52 10.04 6.84 6.08
CA ASP A 52 11.27 7.21 6.80
C ASP A 52 11.04 8.33 7.82
N SER A 53 10.05 9.19 7.60
CA SER A 53 9.69 10.24 8.56
C SER A 53 8.92 9.72 9.79
N THR A 54 8.50 8.44 9.80
CA THR A 54 7.67 7.86 10.88
C THR A 54 8.46 7.38 12.11
N THR A 55 9.74 7.70 12.23
CA THR A 55 10.61 7.22 13.32
C THR A 55 10.04 7.48 14.73
N SER A 56 9.42 8.65 14.95
CA SER A 56 8.79 8.99 16.23
C SER A 56 7.60 8.08 16.57
N LEU A 57 6.81 7.69 15.57
CA LEU A 57 5.69 6.77 15.73
C LEU A 57 6.18 5.34 16.02
N TRP A 58 7.29 4.94 15.39
CA TRP A 58 7.91 3.64 15.64
C TRP A 58 8.46 3.56 17.07
N LEU A 59 9.21 4.56 17.52
CA LEU A 59 9.76 4.62 18.89
C LEU A 59 8.67 4.60 19.95
N SER A 60 7.52 5.23 19.69
CA SER A 60 6.39 5.26 20.62
C SER A 60 5.48 4.03 20.54
N GLY A 61 5.69 3.13 19.58
CA GLY A 61 4.82 1.98 19.33
C GLY A 61 3.41 2.36 18.86
N ALA A 62 3.23 3.55 18.26
CA ALA A 62 1.92 4.09 17.94
C ALA A 62 1.09 3.24 16.96
N LEU A 63 1.74 2.38 16.16
CA LEU A 63 1.11 1.53 15.15
C LEU A 63 1.05 0.05 15.57
N VAL A 64 1.61 -0.32 16.72
CA VAL A 64 1.65 -1.70 17.19
C VAL A 64 0.24 -2.29 17.30
N GLY A 65 0.04 -3.46 16.69
CA GLY A 65 -1.22 -4.19 16.73
C GLY A 65 -2.32 -3.65 15.80
N LYS A 66 -2.10 -2.54 15.10
CA LYS A 66 -3.08 -2.05 14.11
C LYS A 66 -3.02 -2.88 12.83
N PRO A 67 -4.18 -3.22 12.22
CA PRO A 67 -4.19 -3.96 10.97
C PRO A 67 -3.74 -3.09 9.79
N ALA A 68 -3.04 -3.70 8.83
CA ALA A 68 -2.63 -3.06 7.61
C ALA A 68 -2.74 -4.00 6.40
N CYS A 69 -2.94 -3.44 5.23
CA CYS A 69 -2.80 -4.12 3.96
C CYS A 69 -2.05 -3.24 2.96
N VAL A 70 -1.55 -3.86 1.90
CA VAL A 70 -0.80 -3.18 0.85
C VAL A 70 -1.45 -3.40 -0.51
N PHE A 71 -1.30 -2.43 -1.44
CA PHE A 71 -1.78 -2.56 -2.80
C PHE A 71 -0.86 -1.83 -3.79
N THR A 72 -0.84 -2.28 -5.04
CA THR A 72 0.05 -1.72 -6.07
C THR A 72 -0.58 -1.69 -7.46
N SER A 73 0.04 -0.95 -8.36
CA SER A 73 -0.22 -0.99 -9.79
C SER A 73 1.09 -1.12 -10.55
N THR A 74 1.07 -1.92 -11.63
CA THR A 74 2.23 -2.18 -12.50
C THR A 74 1.85 -1.99 -13.96
N ALA A 75 2.84 -1.70 -14.82
CA ALA A 75 2.61 -1.65 -16.26
C ALA A 75 2.53 -3.04 -16.89
N SER A 76 3.09 -4.08 -16.25
CA SER A 76 3.08 -5.45 -16.78
C SER A 76 2.82 -6.46 -15.66
N MET A 77 2.30 -7.64 -16.04
CA MET A 77 1.93 -8.69 -15.08
C MET A 77 3.12 -9.15 -14.22
N HIS A 78 4.30 -9.30 -14.81
CA HIS A 78 5.52 -9.72 -14.10
C HIS A 78 6.45 -8.54 -13.77
N GLY A 79 5.93 -7.31 -13.80
CA GLY A 79 6.70 -6.07 -13.58
C GLY A 79 6.94 -5.72 -12.10
N GLY A 80 6.82 -6.67 -11.18
CA GLY A 80 7.14 -6.48 -9.76
C GLY A 80 5.93 -6.27 -8.86
N GLN A 81 4.78 -6.87 -9.16
CA GLN A 81 3.59 -6.81 -8.30
C GLN A 81 3.91 -7.34 -6.90
N GLU A 82 4.34 -8.60 -6.80
CA GLU A 82 4.61 -9.27 -5.52
C GLU A 82 5.80 -8.64 -4.78
N THR A 83 6.86 -8.28 -5.50
CA THR A 83 8.04 -7.65 -4.87
C THR A 83 7.72 -6.28 -4.31
N THR A 84 6.92 -5.47 -4.99
CA THR A 84 6.47 -4.17 -4.48
C THR A 84 5.60 -4.34 -3.24
N LEU A 85 4.62 -5.24 -3.25
CA LEU A 85 3.76 -5.53 -2.11
C LEU A 85 4.56 -6.02 -0.91
N THR A 86 5.46 -6.98 -1.11
CA THR A 86 6.28 -7.52 -0.02
C THR A 86 7.27 -6.50 0.52
N SER A 87 7.87 -5.67 -0.34
CA SER A 87 8.77 -4.59 0.11
C SER A 87 8.05 -3.52 0.93
N MET A 88 6.80 -3.18 0.58
CA MET A 88 5.95 -2.28 1.37
C MET A 88 5.54 -2.90 2.72
N SER A 89 5.42 -4.21 2.79
CA SER A 89 5.06 -4.93 4.01
C SER A 89 6.16 -4.88 5.08
N ILE A 90 7.42 -4.87 4.68
CA ILE A 90 8.57 -4.89 5.60
C ILE A 90 8.55 -3.73 6.61
N PRO A 91 8.44 -2.44 6.23
CA PRO A 91 8.34 -1.35 7.19
C PRO A 91 7.11 -1.43 8.09
N LEU A 92 5.98 -1.99 7.62
CA LEU A 92 4.79 -2.17 8.44
C LEU A 92 4.99 -3.23 9.53
N TRP A 93 5.71 -4.31 9.24
CA TRP A 93 6.14 -5.28 10.26
C TRP A 93 7.08 -4.65 11.29
N HIS A 94 8.01 -3.78 10.85
CA HIS A 94 8.88 -3.03 11.78
C HIS A 94 8.08 -2.12 12.72
N HIS A 95 6.96 -1.59 12.27
CA HIS A 95 6.01 -0.85 13.10
C HIS A 95 5.14 -1.73 14.01
N GLY A 96 5.26 -3.07 13.93
CA GLY A 96 4.47 -4.02 14.71
C GLY A 96 3.01 -4.15 14.26
N MET A 97 2.71 -3.80 12.99
CA MET A 97 1.37 -3.90 12.44
C MET A 97 0.99 -5.34 12.08
N LEU A 98 -0.30 -5.62 12.05
CA LEU A 98 -0.89 -6.91 11.65
C LEU A 98 -1.20 -6.88 10.17
N LEU A 99 -0.37 -7.52 9.34
CA LEU A 99 -0.56 -7.52 7.90
C LEU A 99 -1.66 -8.49 7.46
N LEU A 100 -2.51 -8.01 6.57
CA LEU A 100 -3.64 -8.72 5.98
C LEU A 100 -3.41 -8.90 4.48
N GLY A 101 -3.46 -10.16 4.05
CA GLY A 101 -3.50 -10.52 2.64
C GLY A 101 -4.89 -11.00 2.22
N LEU A 102 -4.97 -11.56 1.03
CA LEU A 102 -6.16 -12.17 0.45
C LEU A 102 -6.08 -13.70 0.56
N PRO A 103 -7.07 -14.36 1.18
CA PRO A 103 -7.08 -15.82 1.25
C PRO A 103 -7.54 -16.43 -0.07
N TYR A 104 -7.03 -17.63 -0.39
CA TYR A 104 -7.41 -18.38 -1.60
C TYR A 104 -8.85 -18.94 -1.58
N THR A 105 -9.66 -18.55 -0.60
CA THR A 105 -11.12 -18.70 -0.65
C THR A 105 -11.76 -17.78 -1.69
N HIS A 106 -11.02 -16.77 -2.18
CA HIS A 106 -11.36 -15.97 -3.35
C HIS A 106 -10.79 -16.68 -4.58
N THR A 107 -11.67 -17.31 -5.38
CA THR A 107 -11.28 -18.09 -6.58
C THR A 107 -10.60 -17.24 -7.63
N GLU A 108 -10.89 -15.95 -7.66
CA GLU A 108 -10.28 -14.95 -8.54
C GLU A 108 -8.74 -14.91 -8.41
N LEU A 109 -8.17 -15.26 -7.24
CA LEU A 109 -6.71 -15.37 -7.08
C LEU A 109 -6.09 -16.47 -7.95
N SER A 110 -6.85 -17.51 -8.29
CA SER A 110 -6.41 -18.62 -9.13
C SER A 110 -6.80 -18.46 -10.59
N GLU A 111 -7.76 -17.60 -10.89
CA GLU A 111 -8.39 -17.47 -12.20
C GLU A 111 -7.98 -16.18 -12.93
N THR A 112 -7.54 -15.16 -12.20
CA THR A 112 -7.18 -13.85 -12.80
C THR A 112 -6.10 -13.99 -13.87
N LEU A 113 -6.30 -13.26 -14.97
CA LEU A 113 -5.33 -13.12 -16.06
C LEU A 113 -4.62 -11.75 -16.04
N THR A 114 -4.85 -10.96 -14.98
CA THR A 114 -4.30 -9.64 -14.81
C THR A 114 -3.71 -9.46 -13.39
N GLY A 115 -4.06 -8.41 -12.68
CA GLY A 115 -3.63 -8.23 -11.29
C GLY A 115 -4.39 -9.12 -10.32
N GLY A 116 -3.87 -9.21 -9.12
CA GLY A 116 -4.41 -10.01 -8.02
C GLY A 116 -3.37 -10.95 -7.43
N THR A 117 -3.03 -10.72 -6.18
CA THR A 117 -2.07 -11.56 -5.45
C THR A 117 -2.56 -11.83 -4.03
N PRO A 118 -2.11 -12.93 -3.37
CA PRO A 118 -2.46 -13.17 -1.97
C PRO A 118 -1.77 -12.19 -1.00
N TYR A 119 -0.71 -11.50 -1.44
CA TYR A 119 0.04 -10.55 -0.62
C TYR A 119 -0.62 -9.18 -0.51
N GLY A 120 -1.53 -8.87 -1.44
CA GLY A 120 -2.26 -7.61 -1.52
C GLY A 120 -2.93 -7.43 -2.87
N ALA A 121 -3.80 -6.44 -3.00
CA ALA A 121 -4.44 -6.13 -4.27
C ALA A 121 -3.44 -5.53 -5.25
N SER A 122 -3.54 -5.91 -6.51
CA SER A 122 -2.68 -5.35 -7.56
C SER A 122 -3.48 -5.12 -8.84
N HIS A 123 -3.01 -4.19 -9.65
CA HIS A 123 -3.57 -3.81 -10.93
C HIS A 123 -2.51 -3.87 -12.03
N VAL A 124 -2.84 -4.42 -13.18
CA VAL A 124 -2.01 -4.37 -14.40
C VAL A 124 -2.56 -3.27 -15.32
N ALA A 125 -1.92 -2.10 -15.27
CA ALA A 125 -2.35 -0.95 -16.07
C ALA A 125 -1.98 -1.05 -17.56
N GLY A 126 -1.06 -1.95 -17.93
CA GLY A 126 -0.56 -2.07 -19.31
C GLY A 126 0.32 -0.89 -19.73
N SER A 127 0.74 -0.90 -20.98
CA SER A 127 1.54 0.18 -21.60
C SER A 127 0.77 1.49 -21.71
N ASP A 128 -0.56 1.41 -21.75
CA ASP A 128 -1.44 2.55 -21.97
C ASP A 128 -1.86 3.24 -20.66
N ASN A 129 -1.32 2.78 -19.53
CA ASN A 129 -1.73 3.24 -18.19
C ASN A 129 -3.24 3.20 -17.98
N ASN A 130 -3.89 2.09 -18.38
CA ASN A 130 -5.32 1.92 -18.23
C ASN A 130 -5.71 2.03 -16.74
N PRO A 131 -6.59 2.95 -16.34
CA PRO A 131 -7.01 3.10 -14.95
C PRO A 131 -8.14 2.12 -14.56
N HIS A 132 -8.71 1.38 -15.50
CA HIS A 132 -9.86 0.52 -15.27
C HIS A 132 -9.43 -0.85 -14.77
N LEU A 133 -9.90 -1.20 -13.58
CA LEU A 133 -9.69 -2.53 -13.01
C LEU A 133 -10.48 -3.59 -13.79
N SER A 134 -9.90 -4.76 -13.96
CA SER A 134 -10.66 -5.94 -14.37
C SER A 134 -11.70 -6.33 -13.31
N GLN A 135 -12.63 -7.21 -13.65
CA GLN A 135 -13.63 -7.69 -12.70
C GLN A 135 -12.98 -8.39 -11.50
N ASP A 136 -11.96 -9.21 -11.75
CA ASP A 136 -11.22 -9.94 -10.70
C ASP A 136 -10.44 -8.97 -9.80
N GLU A 137 -9.69 -8.03 -10.40
CA GLU A 137 -8.98 -6.98 -9.64
C GLU A 137 -9.93 -6.17 -8.76
N SER A 138 -11.10 -5.79 -9.29
CA SER A 138 -12.13 -5.07 -8.55
C SER A 138 -12.68 -5.88 -7.38
N THR A 139 -12.96 -7.17 -7.61
CA THR A 139 -13.46 -8.09 -6.58
C THR A 139 -12.42 -8.25 -5.46
N LEU A 140 -11.18 -8.54 -5.82
CA LEU A 140 -10.08 -8.74 -4.87
C LEU A 140 -9.77 -7.47 -4.07
N THR A 141 -9.76 -6.30 -4.72
CA THR A 141 -9.52 -5.03 -4.04
C THR A 141 -10.60 -4.71 -3.01
N LYS A 142 -11.87 -4.93 -3.37
CA LYS A 142 -13.01 -4.75 -2.45
C LYS A 142 -12.96 -5.75 -1.28
N ALA A 143 -12.57 -7.00 -1.57
CA ALA A 143 -12.42 -8.03 -0.54
C ALA A 143 -11.33 -7.66 0.47
N LEU A 144 -10.17 -7.17 -0.01
CA LEU A 144 -9.07 -6.73 0.85
C LEU A 144 -9.47 -5.54 1.73
N GLY A 145 -10.13 -4.53 1.15
CA GLY A 145 -10.61 -3.37 1.90
C GLY A 145 -11.64 -3.73 2.95
N ARG A 146 -12.60 -4.62 2.63
CA ARG A 146 -13.58 -5.13 3.59
C ARG A 146 -12.91 -5.89 4.73
N ARG A 147 -11.96 -6.79 4.40
CA ARG A 147 -11.19 -7.54 5.39
C ARG A 147 -10.43 -6.62 6.35
N LEU A 148 -9.81 -5.56 5.83
CA LEU A 148 -9.14 -4.55 6.66
C LEU A 148 -10.12 -3.87 7.61
N ALA A 149 -11.27 -3.40 7.10
CA ALA A 149 -12.29 -2.73 7.90
C ALA A 149 -12.84 -3.64 9.01
N ASP A 150 -13.18 -4.89 8.67
CA ASP A 150 -13.73 -5.87 9.61
C ASP A 150 -12.76 -6.17 10.76
N ILE A 151 -11.46 -6.30 10.48
CA ILE A 151 -10.44 -6.53 11.50
C ILE A 151 -10.21 -5.27 12.33
N ALA A 152 -10.14 -4.09 11.71
CA ALA A 152 -10.00 -2.82 12.42
C ALA A 152 -11.16 -2.58 13.40
N LEU A 153 -12.39 -2.92 13.02
CA LEU A 153 -13.56 -2.82 13.91
C LEU A 153 -13.53 -3.81 15.08
N LYS A 154 -12.96 -5.00 14.89
CA LYS A 154 -12.83 -6.01 15.95
C LYS A 154 -11.73 -5.70 16.97
N LEU A 155 -10.71 -4.94 16.55
CA LEU A 155 -9.57 -4.58 17.39
C LEU A 155 -9.74 -3.21 18.09
N LYS A 156 -10.80 -2.49 17.77
CA LYS A 156 -11.17 -1.22 18.40
C LYS A 156 -11.83 -1.47 19.77
#